data_d4de45a6a6c470bc09380a302495c788
#
_entry.id   d4de45a6a6c470bc09380a302495c788
#
_cell.length_a   1.000
_cell.length_b   1.000
_cell.length_c   1.000
_cell.angle_alpha   90.00
_cell.angle_beta   90.00
_cell.angle_gamma   90.00
#
_symmetry.space_group_name_H-M   'P 1'
#
loop_
_entity.id
_entity.type
_entity.pdbx_description
1 polymer ?
#
loop_
_entity_poly.entity_id
_entity_poly.type
_entity_poly.pdbx_seq_one_letter_code
_entity_poly.pdbx_strand_id
1 'polypeptide(L)'
;MSGVEFGSVSPIVPVRDLGSALDRYRRLGFDARRYDGPERYGFVDRGRVSLHLTEWTEHDPLRTAASVYLYVSDADALHAEWAALEGLEGRLVPPCDTPYGLREFAYVDPEGTTHRVGSRS
;
A
#
# COMPACT_ATOMS: atom_id res chain seq x y z
N MET A 1 16.20 11.96 -29.36
CA MET A 1 14.87 11.41 -29.05
C MET A 1 14.94 9.89 -29.14
N SER A 2 14.56 9.21 -28.09
CA SER A 2 14.79 7.76 -28.00
C SER A 2 13.71 6.91 -28.64
N GLY A 3 12.50 7.41 -28.78
CA GLY A 3 11.36 6.60 -29.19
C GLY A 3 10.88 5.61 -28.11
N VAL A 4 11.43 5.69 -26.90
CA VAL A 4 11.02 4.85 -25.78
C VAL A 4 9.82 5.47 -25.08
N GLU A 5 8.77 4.67 -24.89
CA GLU A 5 7.60 5.10 -24.12
C GLU A 5 7.69 4.52 -22.71
N PHE A 6 7.28 5.32 -21.72
CA PHE A 6 7.19 4.85 -20.36
C PHE A 6 5.78 4.31 -20.12
N GLY A 7 5.68 3.11 -19.55
CA GLY A 7 4.41 2.49 -19.22
C GLY A 7 3.93 2.87 -17.83
N SER A 8 4.52 2.26 -16.84
CA SER A 8 4.10 2.48 -15.45
C SER A 8 5.29 2.31 -14.53
N VAL A 9 5.06 2.55 -13.25
CA VAL A 9 6.03 2.32 -12.19
C VAL A 9 5.36 1.53 -11.08
N SER A 10 6.10 0.61 -10.46
CA SER A 10 5.62 -0.10 -9.28
C SER A 10 6.57 0.19 -8.12
N PRO A 11 6.09 0.79 -7.04
CA PRO A 11 6.88 0.92 -5.83
C PRO A 11 7.23 -0.44 -5.25
N ILE A 12 8.43 -0.57 -4.70
CA ILE A 12 8.88 -1.78 -4.02
C ILE A 12 9.01 -1.44 -2.55
N VAL A 13 8.22 -2.10 -1.70
CA VAL A 13 8.22 -1.82 -0.27
C VAL A 13 8.79 -2.99 0.51
N PRO A 14 9.59 -2.73 1.55
CA PRO A 14 10.18 -3.79 2.36
C PRO A 14 9.19 -4.34 3.37
N VAL A 15 9.24 -5.65 3.58
CA VAL A 15 8.44 -6.33 4.60
C VAL A 15 9.33 -7.34 5.31
N ARG A 16 9.15 -7.54 6.61
CA ARG A 16 9.96 -8.49 7.37
C ARG A 16 9.54 -9.93 7.12
N ASP A 17 8.24 -10.16 6.88
CA ASP A 17 7.68 -11.49 6.61
C ASP A 17 6.73 -11.38 5.44
N LEU A 18 7.12 -12.00 4.32
CA LEU A 18 6.35 -11.89 3.07
C LEU A 18 4.97 -12.50 3.19
N GLY A 19 4.85 -13.68 3.84
CA GLY A 19 3.55 -14.34 3.98
C GLY A 19 2.54 -13.50 4.72
N SER A 20 2.92 -12.93 5.86
CA SER A 20 2.05 -12.05 6.66
C SER A 20 1.65 -10.82 5.87
N ALA A 21 2.59 -10.24 5.13
CA ALA A 21 2.32 -9.03 4.34
C ALA A 21 1.33 -9.33 3.21
N LEU A 22 1.50 -10.45 2.50
CA LEU A 22 0.57 -10.84 1.44
C LEU A 22 -0.84 -11.06 1.99
N ASP A 23 -0.96 -11.72 3.15
CA ASP A 23 -2.26 -11.94 3.80
C ASP A 23 -2.92 -10.62 4.18
N ARG A 24 -2.15 -9.69 4.73
CA ARG A 24 -2.67 -8.37 5.10
C ARG A 24 -3.19 -7.61 3.87
N TYR A 25 -2.43 -7.62 2.77
CA TYR A 25 -2.89 -6.96 1.55
C TYR A 25 -4.14 -7.61 0.97
N ARG A 26 -4.29 -8.93 1.09
CA ARG A 26 -5.54 -9.60 0.67
C ARG A 26 -6.72 -9.08 1.48
N ARG A 27 -6.55 -8.89 2.77
CA ARG A 27 -7.61 -8.32 3.62
C ARG A 27 -7.94 -6.88 3.21
N LEU A 28 -6.96 -6.13 2.74
CA LEU A 28 -7.15 -4.76 2.24
C LEU A 28 -7.79 -4.74 0.84
N GLY A 29 -8.14 -5.89 0.30
CA GLY A 29 -8.82 -6.00 -1.00
C GLY A 29 -7.90 -6.11 -2.19
N PHE A 30 -6.61 -6.34 -1.99
CA PHE A 30 -5.66 -6.53 -3.08
C PHE A 30 -5.59 -7.99 -3.48
N ASP A 31 -5.38 -8.23 -4.78
CA ASP A 31 -4.92 -9.53 -5.26
C ASP A 31 -3.43 -9.60 -4.92
N ALA A 32 -3.06 -10.58 -4.11
CA ALA A 32 -1.69 -10.68 -3.61
C ALA A 32 -1.14 -12.06 -3.92
N ARG A 33 0.05 -12.11 -4.51
CA ARG A 33 0.68 -13.37 -4.88
C ARG A 33 2.19 -13.32 -4.69
N ARG A 34 2.73 -14.48 -4.36
CA ARG A 34 4.17 -14.67 -4.22
C ARG A 34 4.81 -14.83 -5.59
N TYR A 35 6.01 -14.27 -5.76
CA TYR A 35 6.82 -14.54 -6.95
C TYR A 35 7.14 -16.03 -7.01
N ASP A 36 7.02 -16.60 -8.21
CA ASP A 36 7.29 -18.01 -8.47
C ASP A 36 8.75 -18.17 -8.86
N GLY A 37 9.63 -18.06 -7.89
CA GLY A 37 11.06 -18.13 -8.07
C GLY A 37 11.76 -18.14 -6.72
N PRO A 38 13.11 -18.14 -6.71
CA PRO A 38 13.88 -18.28 -5.47
C PRO A 38 13.88 -17.03 -4.59
N GLU A 39 13.58 -15.86 -5.17
CA GLU A 39 13.59 -14.61 -4.40
C GLU A 39 12.33 -14.49 -3.58
N ARG A 40 12.47 -13.93 -2.39
CA ARG A 40 11.34 -13.70 -1.50
C ARG A 40 10.68 -12.36 -1.84
N TYR A 41 9.79 -12.42 -2.80
CA TYR A 41 9.22 -11.27 -3.46
C TYR A 41 7.73 -11.49 -3.70
N GLY A 42 6.95 -10.42 -3.73
CA GLY A 42 5.52 -10.52 -3.94
C GLY A 42 4.95 -9.39 -4.76
N PHE A 43 3.75 -9.62 -5.26
CA PHE A 43 3.01 -8.66 -6.09
C PHE A 43 1.63 -8.45 -5.48
N VAL A 44 1.23 -7.20 -5.33
CA VAL A 44 -0.10 -6.86 -4.83
C VAL A 44 -0.74 -5.83 -5.74
N ASP A 45 -1.93 -6.15 -6.24
CA ASP A 45 -2.63 -5.35 -7.23
C ASP A 45 -4.07 -5.11 -6.80
N ARG A 46 -4.54 -3.88 -6.96
CA ARG A 46 -5.95 -3.54 -6.80
C ARG A 46 -6.29 -2.45 -7.81
N GLY A 47 -7.23 -2.73 -8.73
CA GLY A 47 -7.50 -1.82 -9.82
C GLY A 47 -6.25 -1.60 -10.65
N ARG A 48 -5.85 -0.35 -10.81
CA ARG A 48 -4.65 0.03 -11.58
C ARG A 48 -3.43 0.24 -10.69
N VAL A 49 -3.58 -0.01 -9.40
CA VAL A 49 -2.48 0.10 -8.45
C VAL A 49 -1.74 -1.22 -8.37
N SER A 50 -0.42 -1.17 -8.50
CA SER A 50 0.45 -2.34 -8.41
C SER A 50 1.65 -1.99 -7.53
N LEU A 51 1.81 -2.74 -6.44
CA LEU A 51 2.95 -2.61 -5.54
C LEU A 51 3.71 -3.92 -5.52
N HIS A 52 5.02 -3.84 -5.32
CA HIS A 52 5.85 -5.02 -5.10
C HIS A 52 6.30 -5.06 -3.66
N LEU A 53 6.47 -6.27 -3.14
CA LEU A 53 6.97 -6.49 -1.78
C LEU A 53 8.30 -7.24 -1.87
N THR A 54 9.30 -6.76 -1.14
CA THR A 54 10.57 -7.47 -1.00
C THR A 54 10.76 -7.84 0.47
N GLU A 55 11.05 -9.10 0.74
CA GLU A 55 11.29 -9.53 2.11
C GLU A 55 12.69 -9.11 2.56
N TRP A 56 12.73 -8.39 3.66
CA TRP A 56 13.95 -7.97 4.31
C TRP A 56 13.76 -8.13 5.80
N THR A 57 14.29 -9.22 6.35
CA THR A 57 14.05 -9.58 7.75
C THR A 57 14.61 -8.55 8.74
N GLU A 58 15.61 -7.78 8.34
CA GLU A 58 16.21 -6.73 9.17
C GLU A 58 15.55 -5.37 9.03
N HIS A 59 14.49 -5.28 8.23
CA HIS A 59 13.75 -4.04 8.09
C HIS A 59 13.27 -3.53 9.44
N ASP A 60 13.49 -2.24 9.71
CA ASP A 60 13.03 -1.60 10.96
C ASP A 60 11.82 -0.72 10.67
N PRO A 61 10.62 -1.13 11.09
CA PRO A 61 9.40 -0.36 10.83
C PRO A 61 9.37 0.99 11.54
N LEU A 62 10.21 1.21 12.54
CA LEU A 62 10.28 2.48 13.24
C LEU A 62 11.25 3.46 12.60
N ARG A 63 12.01 3.03 11.61
CA ARG A 63 13.04 3.83 10.95
C ARG A 63 12.91 3.79 9.43
N THR A 64 11.69 3.68 8.94
CA THR A 64 11.44 3.64 7.51
C THR A 64 10.72 4.89 7.05
N ALA A 65 11.04 5.33 5.85
CA ALA A 65 10.32 6.39 5.16
C ALA A 65 9.45 5.82 4.03
N ALA A 66 9.27 4.48 4.00
CA ALA A 66 8.48 3.85 2.96
C ALA A 66 7.07 4.42 2.94
N SER A 67 6.64 4.89 1.79
CA SER A 67 5.35 5.56 1.64
C SER A 67 4.88 5.45 0.19
N VAL A 68 3.58 5.31 0.03
CA VAL A 68 2.95 5.34 -1.29
C VAL A 68 1.76 6.27 -1.22
N TYR A 69 1.39 6.86 -2.35
CA TYR A 69 0.17 7.67 -2.46
C TYR A 69 -0.76 6.98 -3.43
N LEU A 70 -1.95 6.62 -2.94
CA LEU A 70 -2.96 5.91 -3.71
C LEU A 70 -4.07 6.89 -4.07
N TYR A 71 -4.27 7.11 -5.37
CA TYR A 71 -5.38 7.92 -5.85
C TYR A 71 -6.59 7.02 -6.08
N VAL A 72 -7.68 7.29 -5.39
CA VAL A 72 -8.91 6.49 -5.48
C VAL A 72 -10.09 7.38 -5.83
N SER A 73 -11.21 6.77 -6.17
CA SER A 73 -12.41 7.52 -6.51
C SER A 73 -13.13 8.09 -5.28
N ASP A 74 -12.98 7.43 -4.12
CA ASP A 74 -13.71 7.82 -2.91
C ASP A 74 -12.91 7.38 -1.67
N ALA A 75 -12.17 8.32 -1.09
CA ALA A 75 -11.32 8.03 0.07
C ALA A 75 -12.15 7.67 1.30
N ASP A 76 -13.28 8.33 1.54
CA ASP A 76 -14.14 8.03 2.69
C ASP A 76 -14.67 6.60 2.61
N ALA A 77 -15.08 6.15 1.42
CA ALA A 77 -15.59 4.80 1.23
C ALA A 77 -14.50 3.76 1.48
N LEU A 78 -13.28 4.01 1.00
CA LEU A 78 -12.18 3.07 1.25
C LEU A 78 -11.78 3.04 2.72
N HIS A 79 -11.76 4.21 3.38
CA HIS A 79 -11.52 4.26 4.81
C HIS A 79 -12.55 3.42 5.57
N ALA A 80 -13.83 3.57 5.23
CA ALA A 80 -14.88 2.78 5.87
C ALA A 80 -14.71 1.28 5.64
N GLU A 81 -14.31 0.89 4.43
CA GLU A 81 -14.03 -0.51 4.10
C GLU A 81 -12.92 -1.07 4.99
N TRP A 82 -11.81 -0.36 5.12
CA TRP A 82 -10.67 -0.82 5.92
C TRP A 82 -10.95 -0.72 7.41
N ALA A 83 -11.67 0.30 7.86
CA ALA A 83 -12.03 0.45 9.27
C ALA A 83 -12.97 -0.66 9.77
N ALA A 84 -13.72 -1.30 8.86
CA ALA A 84 -14.59 -2.41 9.20
C ALA A 84 -13.87 -3.75 9.34
N LEU A 85 -12.59 -3.83 8.98
CA LEU A 85 -11.82 -5.06 9.10
C LEU A 85 -11.45 -5.30 10.58
N GLU A 86 -11.89 -6.44 11.11
CA GLU A 86 -11.56 -6.81 12.48
C GLU A 86 -10.10 -7.25 12.58
N GLY A 87 -9.40 -6.75 13.61
CA GLY A 87 -8.02 -7.15 13.87
C GLY A 87 -7.02 -6.67 12.83
N LEU A 88 -7.35 -5.65 12.06
CA LEU A 88 -6.38 -5.08 11.13
C LEU A 88 -5.26 -4.44 11.92
N GLU A 89 -4.05 -4.96 11.77
CA GLU A 89 -2.87 -4.41 12.42
C GLU A 89 -2.45 -3.12 11.73
N GLY A 90 -1.86 -2.20 12.51
CA GLY A 90 -1.46 -0.92 12.02
C GLY A 90 -2.37 0.19 12.52
N ARG A 91 -2.31 1.34 11.89
CA ARG A 91 -3.02 2.53 12.35
C ARG A 91 -3.71 3.22 11.17
N LEU A 92 -5.02 3.41 11.30
CA LEU A 92 -5.79 4.23 10.37
C LEU A 92 -5.88 5.65 10.90
N VAL A 93 -5.57 6.62 10.04
CA VAL A 93 -5.74 8.05 10.32
C VAL A 93 -7.02 8.47 9.63
N PRO A 94 -7.97 9.09 10.33
CA PRO A 94 -9.28 9.43 9.74
C PRO A 94 -9.18 10.38 8.55
N PRO A 95 -10.16 10.33 7.63
CA PRO A 95 -10.18 11.25 6.50
C PRO A 95 -10.28 12.70 6.91
N CYS A 96 -9.59 13.55 6.18
CA CYS A 96 -9.67 14.99 6.33
C CYS A 96 -9.55 15.68 4.98
N ASP A 97 -9.99 16.91 4.91
CA ASP A 97 -9.78 17.75 3.73
C ASP A 97 -8.36 18.33 3.80
N THR A 98 -7.71 18.37 2.64
CA THR A 98 -6.35 18.88 2.53
C THR A 98 -6.35 20.23 1.83
N PRO A 99 -5.30 21.06 2.05
CA PRO A 99 -5.18 22.35 1.35
C PRO A 99 -4.98 22.18 -0.16
N TYR A 100 -4.62 20.99 -0.62
CA TYR A 100 -4.39 20.73 -2.05
C TYR A 100 -5.58 20.07 -2.75
N GLY A 101 -6.77 20.15 -2.16
CA GLY A 101 -8.01 19.77 -2.84
C GLY A 101 -8.33 18.30 -2.86
N LEU A 102 -7.74 17.52 -1.99
CA LEU A 102 -8.02 16.10 -1.86
C LEU A 102 -8.62 15.78 -0.50
N ARG A 103 -9.55 14.83 -0.49
CA ARG A 103 -10.01 14.16 0.72
C ARG A 103 -9.04 13.02 0.98
N GLU A 104 -8.38 13.00 2.12
CA GLU A 104 -7.24 12.12 2.35
C GLU A 104 -7.32 11.43 3.69
N PHE A 105 -6.97 10.14 3.70
CA PHE A 105 -6.68 9.43 4.94
C PHE A 105 -5.35 8.68 4.79
N ALA A 106 -4.91 8.04 5.86
CA ALA A 106 -3.69 7.27 5.81
C ALA A 106 -3.85 5.96 6.58
N TYR A 107 -3.15 4.94 6.11
CA TYR A 107 -2.99 3.68 6.82
C TYR A 107 -1.49 3.40 6.95
N VAL A 108 -1.02 3.29 8.19
CA VAL A 108 0.37 2.91 8.48
C VAL A 108 0.34 1.45 8.91
N ASP A 109 0.95 0.59 8.12
CA ASP A 109 0.94 -0.85 8.38
C ASP A 109 2.00 -1.25 9.41
N PRO A 110 2.04 -2.52 9.86
CA PRO A 110 3.03 -2.98 10.85
C PRO A 110 4.48 -2.87 10.38
N GLU A 111 4.72 -2.72 9.09
CA GLU A 111 6.08 -2.52 8.55
C GLU A 111 6.48 -1.05 8.56
N GLY A 112 5.60 -0.16 9.02
CA GLY A 112 5.84 1.27 9.02
C GLY A 112 5.60 1.94 7.68
N THR A 113 5.13 1.21 6.67
CA THR A 113 4.81 1.80 5.37
C THR A 113 3.54 2.61 5.47
N THR A 114 3.63 3.88 5.08
CA THR A 114 2.48 4.77 5.04
C THR A 114 1.78 4.68 3.69
N HIS A 115 0.51 4.30 3.73
CA HIS A 115 -0.35 4.33 2.55
C HIS A 115 -1.22 5.57 2.68
N ARG A 116 -0.88 6.62 1.93
CA ARG A 116 -1.73 7.80 1.85
C ARG A 116 -2.74 7.58 0.75
N VAL A 117 -3.99 7.88 1.04
CA VAL A 117 -5.09 7.63 0.10
C VAL A 117 -5.84 8.93 -0.10
N GLY A 118 -6.00 9.33 -1.35
CA GLY A 118 -6.69 10.59 -1.66
C GLY A 118 -7.66 10.46 -2.80
N SER A 119 -8.73 11.22 -2.70
CA SER A 119 -9.72 11.41 -3.76
C SER A 119 -10.09 12.88 -3.82
N ARG A 120 -10.63 13.33 -4.96
CA ARG A 120 -11.07 14.72 -5.07
C ARG A 120 -12.18 14.99 -4.07
N SER A 121 -12.04 16.13 -3.38
CA SER A 121 -13.09 16.57 -2.46
C SER A 121 -14.25 17.23 -3.18
#